data_c6928817cfdcfd0adc2b039ea4491072
#
_entry.id   c6928817cfdcfd0adc2b039ea4491072
#
_cell.length_a   1.000
_cell.length_b   1.000
_cell.length_c   1.000
_cell.angle_alpha   90.00
_cell.angle_beta   90.00
_cell.angle_gamma   90.00
#
_symmetry.space_group_name_H-M   'P 1'
#
loop_
_entity.id
_entity.type
_entity.pdbx_description
1 polymer ?
#
loop_
_entity_poly.entity_id
_entity_poly.type
_entity_poly.pdbx_seq_one_letter_code
_entity_poly.pdbx_strand_id
1 'polypeptide(L)'
;MIKCLCVGLGGAAGVMLRYLIGLVPVGASNGFPVKTLLINILGAFVIGVLAVLGEKHSLPPLLVLTLKTGVCGGFTTFSTFALETSQLFQNGSYGLGIGYVCASVILSIVAVQLACLWLS
;
A
#
# COMPACT_ATOMS: atom_id res chain seq x y z
N MET A 1 -12.73 11.98 -19.19
CA MET A 1 -13.87 11.46 -18.40
C MET A 1 -13.74 9.98 -18.11
N ILE A 2 -13.54 9.13 -19.11
CA ILE A 2 -13.39 7.67 -18.90
C ILE A 2 -12.23 7.31 -17.97
N LYS A 3 -11.10 7.98 -18.07
CA LYS A 3 -9.94 7.75 -17.20
C LYS A 3 -10.28 8.03 -15.74
N CYS A 4 -11.00 9.12 -15.48
CA CYS A 4 -11.44 9.50 -14.14
C CYS A 4 -12.39 8.45 -13.55
N LEU A 5 -13.33 7.95 -14.34
CA LEU A 5 -14.25 6.88 -13.92
C LEU A 5 -13.50 5.58 -13.61
N CYS A 6 -12.57 5.20 -14.48
CA CYS A 6 -11.77 3.98 -14.27
C CYS A 6 -10.92 4.08 -13.01
N VAL A 7 -10.27 5.22 -12.78
CA VAL A 7 -9.49 5.46 -11.56
C VAL A 7 -10.40 5.45 -10.33
N GLY A 8 -11.57 6.08 -10.41
CA GLY A 8 -12.54 6.12 -9.32
C GLY A 8 -13.06 4.72 -8.94
N LEU A 9 -13.42 3.91 -9.94
CA LEU A 9 -13.86 2.52 -9.72
C LEU A 9 -12.73 1.66 -9.17
N GLY A 10 -11.53 1.82 -9.72
CA GLY A 10 -10.34 1.13 -9.20
C GLY A 10 -10.05 1.52 -7.76
N GLY A 11 -10.13 2.81 -7.44
CA GLY A 11 -9.96 3.33 -6.09
C GLY A 11 -10.98 2.76 -5.12
N ALA A 12 -12.25 2.71 -5.52
CA ALA A 12 -13.30 2.10 -4.72
C ALA A 12 -13.00 0.62 -4.42
N ALA A 13 -12.57 -0.15 -5.43
CA ALA A 13 -12.17 -1.53 -5.25
C ALA A 13 -10.99 -1.66 -4.28
N GLY A 14 -9.97 -0.82 -4.43
CA GLY A 14 -8.80 -0.82 -3.55
C GLY A 14 -9.15 -0.49 -2.10
N VAL A 15 -9.99 0.52 -1.87
CA VAL A 15 -10.47 0.89 -0.52
C VAL A 15 -11.28 -0.24 0.11
N MET A 16 -12.17 -0.88 -0.66
CA MET A 16 -12.97 -2.01 -0.17
C MET A 16 -12.07 -3.19 0.22
N LEU A 17 -11.07 -3.53 -0.60
CA LEU A 17 -10.12 -4.59 -0.26
C LEU A 17 -9.37 -4.28 1.04
N ARG A 18 -8.89 -3.05 1.17
CA ARG A 18 -8.21 -2.60 2.40
C ARG A 18 -9.12 -2.70 3.62
N TYR A 19 -10.36 -2.28 3.49
CA TYR A 19 -11.34 -2.38 4.57
C TYR A 19 -11.60 -3.82 4.97
N LEU A 20 -11.79 -4.72 4.00
CA LEU A 20 -12.02 -6.15 4.27
C LEU A 20 -10.83 -6.80 4.98
N ILE A 21 -9.59 -6.47 4.58
CA ILE A 21 -8.39 -6.94 5.26
C ILE A 21 -8.36 -6.42 6.70
N GLY A 22 -8.81 -5.19 6.91
CA GLY A 22 -8.94 -4.60 8.24
C GLY A 22 -9.86 -5.38 9.20
N LEU A 23 -10.85 -6.10 8.66
CA LEU A 23 -11.77 -6.91 9.44
C LEU A 23 -11.16 -8.25 9.90
N VAL A 24 -10.07 -8.69 9.30
CA VAL A 24 -9.41 -9.95 9.67
C VAL A 24 -8.81 -9.80 11.08
N PRO A 25 -9.09 -10.75 12.01
CA PRO A 25 -8.61 -10.65 13.39
C PRO A 25 -7.14 -11.06 13.52
N VAL A 26 -6.26 -10.35 12.83
CA VAL A 26 -4.81 -10.55 12.88
C VAL A 26 -4.18 -9.27 13.41
N GLY A 27 -3.29 -9.40 14.36
CA GLY A 27 -2.58 -8.25 14.93
C GLY A 27 -1.58 -8.68 15.99
N ALA A 28 -0.66 -7.78 16.31
CA ALA A 28 0.29 -7.99 17.39
C ALA A 28 -0.33 -7.58 18.73
N SER A 29 -0.04 -8.35 19.80
CA SER A 29 -0.52 -8.06 21.15
C SER A 29 0.02 -6.75 21.72
N ASN A 30 1.16 -6.27 21.21
CA ASN A 30 1.81 -5.03 21.65
C ASN A 30 1.26 -3.76 20.98
N GLY A 31 0.24 -3.89 20.15
CA GLY A 31 -0.36 -2.75 19.42
C GLY A 31 0.35 -2.35 18.13
N PHE A 32 1.35 -3.12 17.69
CA PHE A 32 2.05 -2.84 16.44
C PHE A 32 1.08 -3.02 15.25
N PRO A 33 0.96 -2.01 14.32
CA PRO A 33 -0.04 -2.04 13.26
C PRO A 33 0.39 -2.91 12.09
N VAL A 34 0.35 -4.22 12.27
CA VAL A 34 0.81 -5.23 11.29
C VAL A 34 -0.01 -5.16 10.01
N LYS A 35 -1.33 -4.97 10.10
CA LYS A 35 -2.22 -4.97 8.94
C LYS A 35 -1.89 -3.84 7.97
N THR A 36 -1.77 -2.62 8.47
CA THR A 36 -1.43 -1.45 7.66
C THR A 36 -0.03 -1.60 7.04
N LEU A 37 0.92 -2.12 7.82
CA LEU A 37 2.26 -2.40 7.31
C LEU A 37 2.23 -3.37 6.12
N LEU A 38 1.54 -4.48 6.25
CA LEU A 38 1.42 -5.49 5.19
C LEU A 38 0.67 -4.96 3.98
N ILE A 39 -0.40 -4.21 4.18
CA ILE A 39 -1.18 -3.57 3.11
C ILE A 39 -0.26 -2.65 2.29
N ASN A 40 0.52 -1.80 2.94
CA ASN A 40 1.39 -0.85 2.26
C ASN A 40 2.56 -1.55 1.56
N ILE A 41 3.16 -2.57 2.17
CA ILE A 41 4.22 -3.37 1.54
C ILE A 41 3.69 -4.11 0.30
N LEU A 42 2.54 -4.76 0.43
CA LEU A 42 1.92 -5.49 -0.69
C LEU A 42 1.56 -4.54 -1.83
N GLY A 43 0.94 -3.41 -1.50
CA GLY A 43 0.62 -2.37 -2.48
C GLY A 43 1.86 -1.80 -3.17
N ALA A 44 2.95 -1.60 -2.41
CA ALA A 44 4.23 -1.16 -2.95
C ALA A 44 4.82 -2.17 -3.94
N PHE A 45 4.75 -3.46 -3.63
CA PHE A 45 5.19 -4.50 -4.55
C PHE A 45 4.35 -4.50 -5.84
N VAL A 46 3.03 -4.47 -5.71
CA VAL A 46 2.11 -4.47 -6.86
C VAL A 46 2.31 -3.23 -7.73
N ILE A 47 2.47 -2.05 -7.13
CA ILE A 47 2.69 -0.82 -7.92
C ILE A 47 4.01 -0.87 -8.67
N GLY A 48 5.05 -1.51 -8.10
CA GLY A 48 6.32 -1.75 -8.78
C GLY A 48 6.15 -2.65 -10.01
N VAL A 49 5.40 -3.75 -9.86
CA VAL A 49 5.05 -4.65 -10.97
C VAL A 49 4.34 -3.89 -12.08
N LEU A 50 3.30 -3.14 -11.72
CA LEU A 50 2.50 -2.37 -12.69
C LEU A 50 3.31 -1.28 -13.40
N ALA A 51 4.26 -0.67 -12.71
CA ALA A 51 5.14 0.33 -13.30
C ALA A 51 5.99 -0.28 -14.42
N VAL A 52 6.63 -1.42 -14.14
CA VAL A 52 7.46 -2.10 -15.14
C VAL A 52 6.65 -2.61 -16.33
N LEU A 53 5.49 -3.24 -16.05
CA LEU A 53 4.61 -3.72 -17.13
C LEU A 53 4.07 -2.58 -17.98
N GLY A 54 3.82 -1.42 -17.38
CA GLY A 54 3.39 -0.23 -18.11
C GLY A 54 4.51 0.32 -19.01
N GLU A 55 5.73 0.39 -18.50
CA GLU A 55 6.90 0.85 -19.28
C GLU A 55 7.23 -0.08 -20.45
N LYS A 56 7.08 -1.39 -20.25
CA LYS A 56 7.28 -2.39 -21.29
C LYS A 56 6.13 -2.47 -22.29
N HIS A 57 5.11 -1.64 -22.14
CA HIS A 57 3.88 -1.69 -22.95
C HIS A 57 3.21 -3.08 -22.98
N SER A 58 3.43 -3.86 -21.92
CA SER A 58 2.84 -5.19 -21.79
C SER A 58 1.35 -5.17 -21.44
N LEU A 59 0.85 -4.01 -20.96
CA LEU A 59 -0.54 -3.81 -20.58
C LEU A 59 -1.08 -2.52 -21.22
N PRO A 60 -2.41 -2.50 -21.53
CA PRO A 60 -3.03 -1.26 -22.02
C PRO A 60 -2.86 -0.10 -21.03
N PRO A 61 -2.57 1.13 -21.52
CA PRO A 61 -2.33 2.28 -20.63
C PRO A 61 -3.50 2.59 -19.67
N LEU A 62 -4.73 2.40 -20.12
CA LEU A 62 -5.92 2.61 -19.28
C LEU A 62 -5.98 1.60 -18.15
N LEU A 63 -5.63 0.34 -18.40
CA LEU A 63 -5.57 -0.70 -17.39
C LEU A 63 -4.49 -0.40 -16.35
N VAL A 64 -3.29 0.00 -16.78
CA VAL A 64 -2.21 0.40 -15.88
C VAL A 64 -2.64 1.57 -15.00
N LEU A 65 -3.26 2.59 -15.58
CA LEU A 65 -3.77 3.74 -14.85
C LEU A 65 -4.82 3.33 -13.81
N THR A 66 -5.76 2.48 -14.19
CA THR A 66 -6.83 2.00 -13.29
C THR A 66 -6.25 1.21 -12.12
N LEU A 67 -5.33 0.29 -12.39
CA LEU A 67 -4.73 -0.56 -11.35
C LEU A 67 -3.72 0.21 -10.49
N LYS A 68 -2.83 0.98 -11.11
CA LYS A 68 -1.76 1.69 -10.42
C LYS A 68 -2.30 2.87 -9.60
N THR A 69 -2.98 3.80 -10.24
CA THR A 69 -3.51 5.00 -9.57
C THR A 69 -4.80 4.70 -8.82
N GLY A 70 -5.69 3.90 -9.41
CA GLY A 70 -6.96 3.53 -8.78
C GLY A 70 -6.79 2.51 -7.68
N VAL A 71 -6.61 1.24 -8.05
CA VAL A 71 -6.62 0.13 -7.09
C VAL A 71 -5.51 0.26 -6.04
N CYS A 72 -4.25 0.41 -6.46
CA CYS A 72 -3.14 0.54 -5.51
C CYS A 72 -3.25 1.83 -4.70
N GLY A 73 -3.68 2.94 -5.31
CA GLY A 73 -3.89 4.21 -4.61
C GLY A 73 -4.98 4.13 -3.54
N GLY A 74 -6.07 3.40 -3.79
CA GLY A 74 -7.12 3.16 -2.80
C GLY A 74 -6.75 2.09 -1.76
N PHE A 75 -5.95 1.12 -2.15
CA PHE A 75 -5.54 0.01 -1.27
C PHE A 75 -4.52 0.45 -0.23
N THR A 76 -3.49 1.19 -0.62
CA THR A 76 -2.45 1.69 0.28
C THR A 76 -2.91 2.95 1.01
N THR A 77 -2.30 3.25 2.16
CA THR A 77 -2.69 4.42 2.95
C THR A 77 -1.53 5.01 3.75
N PHE A 78 -1.20 6.25 3.45
CA PHE A 78 -0.24 7.02 4.23
C PHE A 78 -0.90 7.66 5.47
N SER A 79 -2.14 8.12 5.35
CA SER A 79 -2.83 8.82 6.46
C SER A 79 -3.11 7.88 7.64
N THR A 80 -3.52 6.64 7.39
CA THR A 80 -3.69 5.65 8.44
C THR A 80 -2.37 5.32 9.12
N PHE A 81 -1.30 5.15 8.34
CA PHE A 81 0.06 4.97 8.86
C PHE A 81 0.47 6.14 9.78
N ALA A 82 0.24 7.37 9.36
CA ALA A 82 0.58 8.55 10.16
C ALA A 82 -0.23 8.61 11.46
N LEU A 83 -1.54 8.32 11.39
CA LEU A 83 -2.41 8.29 12.56
C LEU A 83 -1.97 7.20 13.56
N GLU A 84 -1.72 6.00 13.10
CA GLU A 84 -1.29 4.88 13.94
C GLU A 84 0.07 5.16 14.60
N THR A 85 1.00 5.77 13.86
CA THR A 85 2.30 6.19 14.41
C THR A 85 2.10 7.22 15.54
N SER A 86 1.25 8.22 15.31
CA SER A 86 0.92 9.22 16.32
C SER A 86 0.29 8.59 17.56
N GLN A 87 -0.59 7.62 17.39
CA GLN A 87 -1.20 6.88 18.50
C GLN A 87 -0.17 6.09 19.31
N LEU A 88 0.80 5.46 18.66
CA LEU A 88 1.90 4.77 19.36
C LEU A 88 2.72 5.75 20.20
N PHE A 89 3.01 6.94 19.69
CA PHE A 89 3.72 7.97 20.44
C PHE A 89 2.88 8.48 21.61
N GLN A 90 1.60 8.74 21.42
CA GLN A 90 0.70 9.19 22.48
C GLN A 90 0.58 8.15 23.61
N ASN A 91 0.67 6.86 23.28
CA ASN A 91 0.64 5.77 24.26
C ASN A 91 2.01 5.52 24.92
N GLY A 92 3.02 6.31 24.61
CA GLY A 92 4.37 6.13 25.13
C GLY A 92 5.18 5.05 24.47
N SER A 93 4.68 4.42 23.42
CA SER A 93 5.35 3.32 22.69
C SER A 93 6.26 3.88 21.59
N TYR A 94 7.24 4.70 21.98
CA TYR A 94 8.12 5.41 21.03
C TYR A 94 8.97 4.43 20.20
N GLY A 95 9.48 3.37 20.81
CA GLY A 95 10.27 2.36 20.11
C GLY A 95 9.47 1.67 19.02
N LEU A 96 8.22 1.28 19.31
CA LEU A 96 7.32 0.69 18.33
C LEU A 96 6.96 1.68 17.22
N GLY A 97 6.72 2.93 17.58
CA GLY A 97 6.40 3.99 16.60
C GLY A 97 7.54 4.24 15.63
N ILE A 98 8.76 4.38 16.14
CA ILE A 98 9.96 4.58 15.30
C ILE A 98 10.21 3.32 14.45
N GLY A 99 10.10 2.14 15.04
CA GLY A 99 10.24 0.87 14.32
C GLY A 99 9.21 0.73 13.19
N TYR A 100 7.98 1.13 13.44
CA TYR A 100 6.90 1.12 12.44
C TYR A 100 7.20 2.07 11.28
N VAL A 101 7.66 3.30 11.56
CA VAL A 101 8.06 4.26 10.53
C VAL A 101 9.20 3.69 9.68
N CYS A 102 10.26 3.21 10.32
CA CYS A 102 11.42 2.65 9.62
C CYS A 102 11.04 1.42 8.78
N ALA A 103 10.30 0.48 9.36
CA ALA A 103 9.85 -0.71 8.65
C ALA A 103 8.95 -0.36 7.46
N SER A 104 8.01 0.58 7.63
CA SER A 104 7.11 1.00 6.56
C SER A 104 7.87 1.61 5.39
N VAL A 105 8.79 2.52 5.65
CA VAL A 105 9.58 3.20 4.61
C VAL A 105 10.53 2.20 3.92
N ILE A 106 11.33 1.49 4.70
CA ILE A 106 12.36 0.62 4.16
C ILE A 106 11.74 -0.56 3.40
N LEU A 107 10.80 -1.27 4.02
CA LEU A 107 10.22 -2.47 3.42
C LEU A 107 9.36 -2.15 2.19
N SER A 108 8.68 -1.02 2.18
CA SER A 108 7.90 -0.59 1.01
C SER A 108 8.81 -0.23 -0.17
N ILE A 109 9.90 0.49 0.07
CA ILE A 109 10.87 0.82 -0.98
C ILE A 109 11.56 -0.46 -1.49
N VAL A 110 11.95 -1.35 -0.59
CA VAL A 110 12.54 -2.65 -0.97
C VAL A 110 11.55 -3.47 -1.80
N ALA A 111 10.27 -3.48 -1.44
CA ALA A 111 9.23 -4.19 -2.19
C ALA A 111 9.10 -3.67 -3.62
N VAL A 112 9.12 -2.35 -3.82
CA VAL A 112 9.12 -1.75 -5.17
C VAL A 112 10.37 -2.19 -5.94
N GLN A 113 11.55 -2.09 -5.32
CA GLN A 113 12.82 -2.46 -5.96
C GLN A 113 12.85 -3.94 -6.36
N LEU A 114 12.39 -4.83 -5.46
CA LEU A 114 12.30 -6.26 -5.75
C LEU A 114 11.36 -6.56 -6.93
N ALA A 115 10.21 -5.89 -6.99
CA ALA A 115 9.28 -6.03 -8.11
C ALA A 115 9.93 -5.59 -9.43
N CYS A 116 10.63 -4.46 -9.42
CA CYS A 116 11.34 -3.95 -10.60
C CYS A 116 12.44 -4.89 -11.05
N LEU A 117 13.24 -5.42 -10.12
CA LEU A 117 14.33 -6.35 -10.43
C LEU A 117 13.79 -7.70 -10.95
N TRP A 118 12.69 -8.17 -10.36
CA TRP A 118 12.09 -9.45 -10.78
C TRP A 118 11.60 -9.41 -12.22
N LEU A 119 11.12 -8.27 -12.68
CA LEU A 119 10.56 -8.10 -14.02
C LEU A 119 11.51 -7.45 -15.03
N SER A 120 12.71 -7.04 -14.60
CA SER A 120 13.69 -6.40 -15.49
C SER A 120 14.42 -7.38 -16.46
#